data_e339fb08f07012cad44de9a2c53891ca
#
_entry.id   e339fb08f07012cad44de9a2c53891ca
#
_cell.length_a   1.000
_cell.length_b   1.000
_cell.length_c   1.000
_cell.angle_alpha   90.00
_cell.angle_beta   90.00
_cell.angle_gamma   90.00
#
_symmetry.space_group_name_H-M   'P 1'
#
loop_
_entity.id
_entity.type
_entity.pdbx_description
1 polymer ?
#
loop_
_entity_poly.entity_id
_entity_poly.type
_entity_poly.pdbx_seq_one_letter_code
_entity_poly.pdbx_strand_id
1 'polypeptide(L)'
;MIEYAVVGSGVGGSGIAAYLDAKGHNTILFEKEPYLGGCSSTFNHQGFSYNTGATTLAGYQEGHIVKSMFDAIGFTPELIPTDPAIVIIQNGKETPRYTDLEKFLNILESNYPHPKNREFWTLIHELGTQFYAIQGHYYSNKSLFKKVRSLTSYLPLMFKFQRYLRQNAFDFVRKFYGDITDEYLQFLGISSAYCRTGTIA
;
A
#
# COMPACT_ATOMS: atom_id res chain seq x y z
N MET A 1 -21.09 26.50 -14.80
CA MET A 1 -20.77 27.10 -13.48
C MET A 1 -19.88 26.12 -12.73
N ILE A 2 -18.83 26.59 -12.07
CA ILE A 2 -17.96 25.70 -11.26
C ILE A 2 -18.72 25.29 -10.02
N GLU A 3 -18.79 23.98 -9.75
CA GLU A 3 -19.50 23.40 -8.60
C GLU A 3 -18.54 23.03 -7.46
N TYR A 4 -17.34 22.61 -7.82
CA TYR A 4 -16.32 22.20 -6.86
C TYR A 4 -14.97 22.84 -7.14
N ALA A 5 -14.32 23.30 -6.08
CA ALA A 5 -12.94 23.79 -6.11
C ALA A 5 -12.07 22.88 -5.24
N VAL A 6 -11.07 22.25 -5.84
CA VAL A 6 -10.10 21.38 -5.16
C VAL A 6 -8.78 22.13 -5.05
N VAL A 7 -8.17 22.13 -3.87
CA VAL A 7 -6.90 22.82 -3.62
C VAL A 7 -5.81 21.80 -3.34
N GLY A 8 -4.76 21.83 -4.14
CA GLY A 8 -3.62 20.93 -4.12
C GLY A 8 -3.80 19.72 -5.04
N SER A 9 -2.81 19.47 -5.91
CA SER A 9 -2.80 18.38 -6.88
C SER A 9 -2.05 17.13 -6.43
N GLY A 10 -1.81 16.96 -5.13
CA GLY A 10 -1.32 15.69 -4.60
C GLY A 10 -2.28 14.54 -4.92
N VAL A 11 -1.89 13.29 -4.61
CA VAL A 11 -2.69 12.08 -4.94
C VAL A 11 -4.16 12.20 -4.52
N GLY A 12 -4.43 12.75 -3.33
CA GLY A 12 -5.81 12.95 -2.84
C GLY A 12 -6.59 13.99 -3.64
N GLY A 13 -5.99 15.17 -3.89
CA GLY A 13 -6.62 16.26 -4.63
C GLY A 13 -6.87 15.92 -6.09
N SER A 14 -5.86 15.36 -6.78
CA SER A 14 -6.02 14.90 -8.17
C SER A 14 -7.06 13.78 -8.27
N GLY A 15 -7.04 12.84 -7.34
CA GLY A 15 -7.99 11.73 -7.32
C GLY A 15 -9.43 12.19 -7.15
N ILE A 16 -9.71 13.09 -6.18
CA ILE A 16 -11.09 13.59 -5.97
C ILE A 16 -11.54 14.49 -7.12
N ALA A 17 -10.64 15.33 -7.68
CA ALA A 17 -10.98 16.17 -8.81
C ALA A 17 -11.39 15.33 -10.04
N ALA A 18 -10.57 14.34 -10.39
CA ALA A 18 -10.85 13.40 -11.48
C ALA A 18 -12.15 12.61 -11.24
N TYR A 19 -12.39 12.17 -10.01
CA TYR A 19 -13.61 11.44 -9.66
C TYR A 19 -14.86 12.31 -9.80
N LEU A 20 -14.83 13.54 -9.33
CA LEU A 20 -15.95 14.48 -9.46
C LEU A 20 -16.24 14.80 -10.93
N ASP A 21 -15.21 15.07 -11.72
CA ASP A 21 -15.32 15.31 -13.16
C ASP A 21 -15.94 14.11 -13.89
N ALA A 22 -15.47 12.89 -13.60
CA ALA A 22 -16.05 11.66 -14.15
C ALA A 22 -17.50 11.40 -13.73
N LYS A 23 -17.99 12.06 -12.66
CA LYS A 23 -19.40 12.06 -12.24
C LYS A 23 -20.21 13.17 -12.88
N GLY A 24 -19.62 13.97 -13.76
CA GLY A 24 -20.29 15.05 -14.51
C GLY A 24 -20.34 16.39 -13.76
N HIS A 25 -19.54 16.55 -12.70
CA HIS A 25 -19.45 17.82 -11.97
C HIS A 25 -18.40 18.74 -12.57
N ASN A 26 -18.69 20.01 -12.68
CA ASN A 26 -17.71 21.02 -13.11
C ASN A 26 -16.73 21.33 -11.98
N THR A 27 -15.53 20.75 -12.08
CA THR A 27 -14.50 20.82 -11.04
C THR A 27 -13.32 21.66 -11.50
N ILE A 28 -12.78 22.52 -10.61
CA ILE A 28 -11.53 23.24 -10.82
C ILE A 28 -10.50 22.77 -9.78
N LEU A 29 -9.27 22.50 -10.24
CA LEU A 29 -8.13 22.13 -9.40
C LEU A 29 -7.13 23.28 -9.36
N PHE A 30 -6.79 23.74 -8.15
CA PHE A 30 -5.75 24.74 -7.92
C PHE A 30 -4.49 24.07 -7.41
N GLU A 31 -3.35 24.37 -8.01
CA GLU A 31 -2.03 23.94 -7.58
C GLU A 31 -1.09 25.15 -7.51
N LYS A 32 -0.28 25.23 -6.45
CA LYS A 32 0.69 26.30 -6.25
C LYS A 32 2.00 26.09 -7.00
N GLU A 33 2.36 24.85 -7.25
CA GLU A 33 3.57 24.49 -7.97
C GLU A 33 3.33 24.44 -9.49
N PRO A 34 4.36 24.64 -10.32
CA PRO A 34 4.22 24.57 -11.77
C PRO A 34 4.03 23.14 -12.31
N TYR A 35 4.04 22.14 -11.45
CA TYR A 35 3.85 20.72 -11.77
C TYR A 35 2.82 20.08 -10.83
N LEU A 36 2.14 19.05 -11.32
CA LEU A 36 1.11 18.33 -10.58
C LEU A 36 1.70 17.13 -9.84
N GLY A 37 0.97 16.62 -8.84
CA GLY A 37 1.25 15.33 -8.19
C GLY A 37 1.76 15.40 -6.76
N GLY A 38 2.17 16.57 -6.26
CA GLY A 38 2.70 16.74 -4.90
C GLY A 38 3.92 15.82 -4.65
N CYS A 39 3.87 14.94 -3.65
CA CYS A 39 4.96 13.96 -3.39
C CYS A 39 5.09 12.87 -4.47
N SER A 40 4.14 12.76 -5.38
CA SER A 40 4.16 11.83 -6.51
C SER A 40 4.37 12.56 -7.84
N SER A 41 4.90 13.78 -7.79
CA SER A 41 5.16 14.58 -8.99
C SER A 41 6.39 14.08 -9.74
N THR A 42 6.46 14.50 -11.01
CA THR A 42 7.58 14.26 -11.89
C THR A 42 8.11 15.62 -12.38
N PHE A 43 9.41 15.82 -12.37
CA PHE A 43 10.04 16.98 -12.98
C PHE A 43 11.01 16.56 -14.09
N ASN A 44 11.20 17.45 -15.06
CA ASN A 44 12.12 17.23 -16.15
C ASN A 44 13.37 18.10 -15.98
N HIS A 45 14.52 17.49 -16.16
CA HIS A 45 15.81 18.18 -16.14
C HIS A 45 16.76 17.62 -17.19
N GLN A 46 17.33 18.48 -18.04
CA GLN A 46 18.27 18.09 -19.09
C GLN A 46 17.81 16.92 -19.99
N GLY A 47 16.50 16.89 -20.33
CA GLY A 47 15.93 15.85 -21.19
C GLY A 47 15.56 14.54 -20.48
N PHE A 48 15.76 14.45 -19.17
CA PHE A 48 15.37 13.30 -18.35
C PHE A 48 14.19 13.65 -17.46
N SER A 49 13.36 12.64 -17.17
CA SER A 49 12.24 12.73 -16.23
C SER A 49 12.60 12.06 -14.91
N TYR A 50 12.36 12.76 -13.81
CA TYR A 50 12.66 12.31 -12.45
C TYR A 50 11.41 12.35 -11.58
N ASN A 51 11.14 11.26 -10.89
CA ASN A 51 10.11 11.24 -9.85
C ASN A 51 10.62 11.91 -8.58
N THR A 52 9.78 12.74 -7.92
CA THR A 52 10.17 13.45 -6.70
C THR A 52 10.09 12.60 -5.45
N GLY A 53 9.34 11.49 -5.49
CA GLY A 53 9.13 10.63 -4.33
C GLY A 53 8.52 9.29 -4.71
N ALA A 54 7.21 9.16 -4.56
CA ALA A 54 6.55 7.88 -4.79
C ALA A 54 6.61 7.45 -6.26
N THR A 55 7.26 6.30 -6.50
CA THR A 55 7.43 5.70 -7.83
C THR A 55 6.61 4.42 -8.01
N THR A 56 6.05 3.90 -6.92
CA THR A 56 5.33 2.63 -6.90
C THR A 56 3.85 2.87 -6.67
N LEU A 57 3.01 2.28 -7.52
CA LEU A 57 1.57 2.24 -7.35
C LEU A 57 1.17 0.93 -6.68
N ALA A 58 0.74 1.01 -5.42
CA ALA A 58 0.23 -0.14 -4.67
C ALA A 58 -1.29 -0.22 -4.75
N GLY A 59 -1.85 -1.44 -4.63
CA GLY A 59 -3.29 -1.65 -4.57
C GLY A 59 -4.02 -1.54 -5.91
N TYR A 60 -3.32 -1.72 -7.03
CA TYR A 60 -3.91 -1.77 -8.37
C TYR A 60 -4.23 -3.21 -8.78
N GLN A 61 -5.01 -3.89 -7.95
CA GLN A 61 -5.52 -5.25 -8.21
C GLN A 61 -7.04 -5.25 -8.19
N GLU A 62 -7.66 -6.26 -8.81
CA GLU A 62 -9.11 -6.42 -8.79
C GLU A 62 -9.65 -6.45 -7.35
N GLY A 63 -10.71 -5.66 -7.11
CA GLY A 63 -11.31 -5.52 -5.79
C GLY A 63 -10.60 -4.53 -4.86
N HIS A 64 -9.43 -3.98 -5.23
CA HIS A 64 -8.74 -2.98 -4.43
C HIS A 64 -9.23 -1.56 -4.74
N ILE A 65 -9.07 -0.67 -3.75
CA ILE A 65 -9.59 0.70 -3.82
C ILE A 65 -8.98 1.52 -4.95
N VAL A 66 -7.66 1.38 -5.18
CA VAL A 66 -6.96 2.16 -6.22
C VAL A 66 -7.47 1.75 -7.59
N LYS A 67 -7.57 0.43 -7.88
CA LYS A 67 -8.16 -0.06 -9.12
C LYS A 67 -9.60 0.44 -9.31
N SER A 68 -10.42 0.34 -8.26
CA SER A 68 -11.82 0.81 -8.29
C SER A 68 -11.94 2.32 -8.58
N MET A 69 -10.99 3.11 -8.09
CA MET A 69 -10.94 4.56 -8.37
C MET A 69 -10.58 4.81 -9.84
N PHE A 70 -9.57 4.14 -10.36
CA PHE A 70 -9.18 4.26 -11.78
C PHE A 70 -10.30 3.84 -12.71
N ASP A 71 -11.00 2.74 -12.40
CA ASP A 71 -12.16 2.30 -13.17
C ASP A 71 -13.30 3.32 -13.14
N ALA A 72 -13.53 3.96 -11.97
CA ALA A 72 -14.57 4.97 -11.82
C ALA A 72 -14.33 6.24 -12.62
N ILE A 73 -13.07 6.58 -12.92
CA ILE A 73 -12.68 7.72 -13.75
C ILE A 73 -12.44 7.33 -15.22
N GLY A 74 -12.54 6.04 -15.57
CA GLY A 74 -12.35 5.56 -16.93
C GLY A 74 -10.91 5.62 -17.43
N PHE A 75 -9.93 5.59 -16.53
CA PHE A 75 -8.51 5.68 -16.87
C PHE A 75 -7.78 4.38 -16.55
N THR A 76 -6.98 3.90 -17.48
CA THR A 76 -6.11 2.72 -17.28
C THR A 76 -4.65 3.18 -17.34
N PRO A 77 -3.93 3.17 -16.21
CA PRO A 77 -2.52 3.53 -16.20
C PRO A 77 -1.67 2.46 -16.89
N GLU A 78 -0.61 2.90 -17.56
CA GLU A 78 0.45 2.02 -18.01
C GLU A 78 1.34 1.68 -16.81
N LEU A 79 1.39 0.42 -16.43
CA LEU A 79 2.13 -0.05 -15.26
C LEU A 79 3.17 -1.08 -15.69
N ILE A 80 4.36 -0.97 -15.11
CA ILE A 80 5.43 -1.95 -15.26
C ILE A 80 5.48 -2.77 -13.96
N PRO A 81 5.07 -4.06 -13.99
CA PRO A 81 5.19 -4.93 -12.83
C PRO A 81 6.66 -5.08 -12.41
N THR A 82 6.95 -4.94 -11.13
CA THR A 82 8.28 -5.14 -10.57
C THR A 82 8.28 -6.30 -9.60
N ASP A 83 9.13 -7.30 -9.85
CA ASP A 83 9.37 -8.42 -8.94
C ASP A 83 10.85 -8.81 -8.97
N PRO A 84 11.62 -8.57 -7.92
CA PRO A 84 11.18 -8.14 -6.58
C PRO A 84 10.72 -6.68 -6.55
N ALA A 85 9.74 -6.38 -5.68
CA ALA A 85 9.24 -5.02 -5.47
C ALA A 85 10.32 -4.09 -4.88
N ILE A 86 11.14 -4.62 -3.97
CA ILE A 86 12.29 -3.95 -3.36
C ILE A 86 13.40 -4.96 -3.07
N VAL A 87 14.65 -4.49 -3.01
CA VAL A 87 15.79 -5.25 -2.49
C VAL A 87 16.34 -4.50 -1.28
N ILE A 88 16.34 -5.14 -0.11
CA ILE A 88 16.94 -4.59 1.11
C ILE A 88 18.37 -5.08 1.20
N ILE A 89 19.31 -4.15 1.23
CA ILE A 89 20.74 -4.43 1.37
C ILE A 89 21.17 -3.98 2.77
N GLN A 90 21.63 -4.94 3.58
CA GLN A 90 22.06 -4.66 4.95
C GLN A 90 23.30 -5.52 5.26
N ASN A 91 24.40 -4.90 5.67
CA ASN A 91 25.65 -5.56 6.01
C ASN A 91 26.13 -6.55 4.93
N GLY A 92 25.99 -6.18 3.65
CA GLY A 92 26.36 -7.04 2.52
C GLY A 92 25.37 -8.17 2.20
N LYS A 93 24.28 -8.31 2.96
CA LYS A 93 23.21 -9.27 2.66
C LYS A 93 22.16 -8.60 1.81
N GLU A 94 21.80 -9.20 0.70
CA GLU A 94 20.70 -8.77 -0.15
C GLU A 94 19.45 -9.60 0.14
N THR A 95 18.35 -8.94 0.46
CA THR A 95 17.07 -9.62 0.75
C THR A 95 15.99 -9.03 -0.15
N PRO A 96 15.81 -9.58 -1.35
CA PRO A 96 14.76 -9.16 -2.28
C PRO A 96 13.39 -9.60 -1.78
N ARG A 97 12.42 -8.67 -1.84
CA ARG A 97 11.01 -8.89 -1.52
C ARG A 97 10.26 -9.31 -2.78
N TYR A 98 10.17 -10.62 -2.98
CA TYR A 98 9.39 -11.19 -4.05
C TYR A 98 7.90 -11.24 -3.70
N THR A 99 7.04 -11.20 -4.72
CA THR A 99 5.59 -11.45 -4.60
C THR A 99 5.35 -12.90 -4.16
N ASP A 100 6.16 -13.84 -4.63
CA ASP A 100 6.16 -15.22 -4.17
C ASP A 100 6.72 -15.31 -2.74
N LEU A 101 5.84 -15.65 -1.78
CA LEU A 101 6.17 -15.75 -0.37
C LEU A 101 7.25 -16.81 -0.09
N GLU A 102 7.18 -17.97 -0.75
CA GLU A 102 8.16 -19.05 -0.53
C GLU A 102 9.55 -18.67 -1.04
N LYS A 103 9.61 -18.04 -2.20
CA LYS A 103 10.86 -17.53 -2.75
C LYS A 103 11.48 -16.48 -1.83
N PHE A 104 10.68 -15.57 -1.28
CA PHE A 104 11.14 -14.59 -0.30
C PHE A 104 11.62 -15.26 0.99
N LEU A 105 10.85 -16.20 1.55
CA LEU A 105 11.17 -16.87 2.81
C LEU A 105 12.47 -17.66 2.73
N ASN A 106 12.75 -18.33 1.63
CA ASN A 106 13.99 -19.08 1.46
C ASN A 106 15.24 -18.18 1.54
N ILE A 107 15.18 -16.98 0.98
CA ILE A 107 16.27 -16.00 1.05
C ILE A 107 16.34 -15.37 2.43
N LEU A 108 15.21 -15.04 3.02
CA LEU A 108 15.13 -14.49 4.36
C LEU A 108 15.73 -15.45 5.40
N GLU A 109 15.38 -16.73 5.34
CA GLU A 109 15.90 -17.76 6.25
C GLU A 109 17.40 -18.00 6.09
N SER A 110 17.94 -17.80 4.89
CA SER A 110 19.38 -17.81 4.66
C SER A 110 20.11 -16.63 5.29
N ASN A 111 19.51 -15.43 5.20
CA ASN A 111 20.11 -14.19 5.69
C ASN A 111 19.88 -13.96 7.18
N TYR A 112 18.71 -14.34 7.67
CA TYR A 112 18.23 -14.13 9.05
C TYR A 112 17.53 -15.40 9.55
N PRO A 113 18.27 -16.47 9.87
CA PRO A 113 17.68 -17.73 10.29
C PRO A 113 16.95 -17.59 11.63
N HIS A 114 15.66 -17.93 11.64
CA HIS A 114 14.86 -17.98 12.86
C HIS A 114 13.68 -18.95 12.69
N PRO A 115 13.38 -19.84 13.67
CA PRO A 115 12.35 -20.87 13.52
C PRO A 115 10.93 -20.34 13.32
N LYS A 116 10.67 -19.09 13.71
CA LYS A 116 9.34 -18.46 13.57
C LYS A 116 9.18 -17.62 12.30
N ASN A 117 10.16 -17.58 11.40
CA ASN A 117 10.09 -16.76 10.19
C ASN A 117 8.86 -17.09 9.35
N ARG A 118 8.64 -18.36 9.05
CA ARG A 118 7.50 -18.79 8.22
C ARG A 118 6.17 -18.41 8.87
N GLU A 119 6.02 -18.68 10.17
CA GLU A 119 4.80 -18.32 10.91
C GLU A 119 4.54 -16.83 10.88
N PHE A 120 5.55 -15.99 11.13
CA PHE A 120 5.42 -14.54 11.15
C PHE A 120 5.03 -13.99 9.79
N TRP A 121 5.77 -14.35 8.74
CA TRP A 121 5.55 -13.78 7.42
C TRP A 121 4.27 -14.30 6.74
N THR A 122 3.88 -15.55 7.01
CA THR A 122 2.56 -16.07 6.61
C THR A 122 1.44 -15.29 7.29
N LEU A 123 1.56 -15.01 8.59
CA LEU A 123 0.59 -14.18 9.31
C LEU A 123 0.52 -12.76 8.73
N ILE A 124 1.66 -12.12 8.46
CA ILE A 124 1.69 -10.77 7.86
C ILE A 124 1.06 -10.77 6.47
N HIS A 125 1.38 -11.76 5.65
CA HIS A 125 0.80 -11.92 4.31
C HIS A 125 -0.74 -12.09 4.36
N GLU A 126 -1.23 -12.97 5.22
CA GLU A 126 -2.68 -13.16 5.44
C GLU A 126 -3.37 -11.88 5.91
N LEU A 127 -2.79 -11.20 6.91
CA LEU A 127 -3.36 -9.95 7.43
C LEU A 127 -3.40 -8.88 6.36
N GLY A 128 -2.33 -8.73 5.57
CA GLY A 128 -2.26 -7.78 4.45
C GLY A 128 -3.34 -8.06 3.41
N THR A 129 -3.42 -9.28 2.92
CA THR A 129 -4.42 -9.70 1.92
C THR A 129 -5.85 -9.43 2.40
N GLN A 130 -6.16 -9.78 3.65
CA GLN A 130 -7.46 -9.56 4.23
C GLN A 130 -7.78 -8.07 4.42
N PHE A 131 -6.79 -7.26 4.82
CA PHE A 131 -6.94 -5.82 4.98
C PHE A 131 -7.29 -5.13 3.65
N TYR A 132 -6.60 -5.47 2.58
CA TYR A 132 -6.89 -4.92 1.24
C TYR A 132 -8.27 -5.34 0.73
N ALA A 133 -8.70 -6.57 0.99
CA ALA A 133 -10.04 -7.04 0.63
C ALA A 133 -11.15 -6.21 1.31
N ILE A 134 -10.98 -5.83 2.59
CA ILE A 134 -11.93 -4.96 3.30
C ILE A 134 -12.04 -3.59 2.62
N GLN A 135 -10.92 -2.97 2.28
CA GLN A 135 -10.90 -1.66 1.65
C GLN A 135 -11.64 -1.66 0.30
N GLY A 136 -11.41 -2.66 -0.53
CA GLY A 136 -12.08 -2.78 -1.83
C GLY A 136 -13.62 -2.87 -1.72
N HIS A 137 -14.12 -3.50 -0.68
CA HIS A 137 -15.57 -3.60 -0.43
C HIS A 137 -16.22 -2.30 0.05
N TYR A 138 -15.51 -1.49 0.82
CA TYR A 138 -16.06 -0.25 1.38
C TYR A 138 -16.40 0.77 0.29
N TYR A 139 -15.59 0.85 -0.76
CA TYR A 139 -15.73 1.81 -1.85
C TYR A 139 -16.55 1.31 -3.05
N SER A 140 -17.05 0.08 -3.00
CA SER A 140 -17.92 -0.44 -4.08
C SER A 140 -19.24 0.33 -4.12
N ASN A 141 -19.79 0.58 -5.34
CA ASN A 141 -21.08 1.25 -5.60
C ASN A 141 -22.30 0.43 -5.13
N LYS A 142 -22.18 -0.35 -4.08
CA LYS A 142 -23.28 -1.15 -3.52
C LYS A 142 -24.24 -0.27 -2.73
N SER A 143 -25.53 -0.64 -2.74
CA SER A 143 -26.55 0.02 -1.91
C SER A 143 -26.15 -0.03 -0.42
N LEU A 144 -26.62 0.93 0.38
CA LEU A 144 -26.35 1.03 1.81
C LEU A 144 -26.58 -0.31 2.55
N PHE A 145 -27.67 -0.99 2.22
CA PHE A 145 -28.01 -2.30 2.81
C PHE A 145 -26.95 -3.38 2.49
N LYS A 146 -26.46 -3.43 1.23
CA LYS A 146 -25.39 -4.33 0.82
C LYS A 146 -24.05 -3.98 1.49
N LYS A 147 -23.78 -2.68 1.71
CA LYS A 147 -22.58 -2.22 2.45
C LYS A 147 -22.63 -2.66 3.92
N VAL A 148 -23.77 -2.47 4.59
CA VAL A 148 -23.95 -2.89 5.98
C VAL A 148 -23.80 -4.41 6.11
N ARG A 149 -24.47 -5.19 5.27
CA ARG A 149 -24.35 -6.66 5.24
C ARG A 149 -22.92 -7.12 4.95
N SER A 150 -22.21 -6.45 4.06
CA SER A 150 -20.79 -6.70 3.80
C SER A 150 -19.94 -6.39 5.03
N LEU A 151 -20.19 -5.27 5.71
CA LEU A 151 -19.46 -4.88 6.92
C LEU A 151 -19.63 -5.91 8.05
N THR A 152 -20.82 -6.45 8.24
CA THR A 152 -21.07 -7.49 9.26
C THR A 152 -20.31 -8.79 9.00
N SER A 153 -20.08 -9.15 7.75
CA SER A 153 -19.27 -10.33 7.39
C SER A 153 -17.79 -10.18 7.76
N TYR A 154 -17.31 -8.94 7.95
CA TYR A 154 -15.93 -8.65 8.37
C TYR A 154 -15.77 -8.46 9.89
N LEU A 155 -16.85 -8.52 10.68
CA LEU A 155 -16.75 -8.37 12.13
C LEU A 155 -15.74 -9.33 12.79
N PRO A 156 -15.69 -10.63 12.46
CA PRO A 156 -14.68 -11.53 13.03
C PRO A 156 -13.25 -11.09 12.70
N LEU A 157 -13.06 -10.60 11.48
CA LEU A 157 -11.77 -10.11 11.01
C LEU A 157 -11.37 -8.81 11.71
N MET A 158 -12.31 -7.89 11.92
CA MET A 158 -12.08 -6.66 12.67
C MET A 158 -11.65 -6.95 14.12
N PHE A 159 -12.25 -7.95 14.79
CA PHE A 159 -11.81 -8.39 16.12
C PHE A 159 -10.39 -8.97 16.08
N LYS A 160 -10.05 -9.75 15.05
CA LYS A 160 -8.67 -10.25 14.84
C LYS A 160 -7.68 -9.10 14.66
N PHE A 161 -8.00 -8.12 13.79
CA PHE A 161 -7.18 -6.95 13.55
C PHE A 161 -6.99 -6.06 14.77
N GLN A 162 -8.05 -5.83 15.55
CA GLN A 162 -8.00 -4.99 16.75
C GLN A 162 -6.92 -5.45 17.73
N ARG A 163 -6.69 -6.78 17.83
CA ARG A 163 -5.63 -7.34 18.65
C ARG A 163 -4.23 -6.87 18.24
N TYR A 164 -3.99 -6.71 16.93
CA TYR A 164 -2.71 -6.29 16.38
C TYR A 164 -2.57 -4.77 16.33
N LEU A 165 -3.63 -4.03 15.99
CA LEU A 165 -3.62 -2.57 15.89
C LEU A 165 -3.40 -1.84 17.22
N ARG A 166 -3.65 -2.51 18.35
CA ARG A 166 -3.43 -1.94 19.69
C ARG A 166 -2.02 -2.12 20.22
N GLN A 167 -1.13 -2.75 19.48
CA GLN A 167 0.25 -3.03 19.88
C GLN A 167 1.20 -2.13 19.10
N ASN A 168 2.30 -1.75 19.74
CA ASN A 168 3.43 -1.18 19.03
C ASN A 168 4.07 -2.26 18.16
N ALA A 169 4.45 -1.93 16.92
CA ALA A 169 4.99 -2.90 15.97
C ALA A 169 6.27 -3.58 16.49
N PHE A 170 7.19 -2.83 17.13
CA PHE A 170 8.39 -3.40 17.72
C PHE A 170 8.10 -4.32 18.90
N ASP A 171 7.16 -3.95 19.78
CA ASP A 171 6.75 -4.78 20.91
C ASP A 171 6.09 -6.07 20.42
N PHE A 172 5.27 -5.98 19.36
CA PHE A 172 4.69 -7.16 18.73
C PHE A 172 5.78 -8.09 18.18
N VAL A 173 6.74 -7.57 17.41
CA VAL A 173 7.85 -8.35 16.83
C VAL A 173 8.66 -9.02 17.92
N ARG A 174 9.11 -8.28 18.93
CA ARG A 174 9.88 -8.84 20.06
C ARG A 174 9.12 -9.92 20.82
N LYS A 175 7.83 -9.69 21.07
CA LYS A 175 6.97 -10.68 21.74
C LYS A 175 6.77 -11.94 20.88
N PHE A 176 6.63 -11.76 19.58
CA PHE A 176 6.41 -12.86 18.64
C PHE A 176 7.67 -13.74 18.50
N TYR A 177 8.80 -13.12 18.20
CA TYR A 177 10.05 -13.83 17.98
C TYR A 177 10.70 -14.30 19.28
N GLY A 178 10.64 -13.51 20.35
CA GLY A 178 11.36 -13.72 21.58
C GLY A 178 12.80 -13.26 21.45
N ASP A 179 13.74 -14.17 21.27
CA ASP A 179 15.13 -13.86 21.02
C ASP A 179 15.35 -13.53 19.54
N ILE A 180 15.68 -12.27 19.25
CA ILE A 180 15.90 -11.76 17.90
C ILE A 180 17.14 -10.86 17.90
N THR A 181 18.00 -11.03 16.89
CA THR A 181 19.19 -10.21 16.74
C THR A 181 18.83 -8.76 16.39
N ASP A 182 19.64 -7.80 16.84
CA ASP A 182 19.44 -6.39 16.50
C ASP A 182 19.50 -6.15 14.99
N GLU A 183 20.35 -6.86 14.28
CA GLU A 183 20.43 -6.83 12.82
C GLU A 183 19.10 -7.21 12.18
N TYR A 184 18.49 -8.30 12.62
CA TYR A 184 17.21 -8.74 12.08
C TYR A 184 16.07 -7.80 12.49
N LEU A 185 16.11 -7.25 13.70
CA LEU A 185 15.15 -6.25 14.15
C LEU A 185 15.22 -4.96 13.29
N GLN A 186 16.43 -4.51 12.93
CA GLN A 186 16.63 -3.39 12.00
C GLN A 186 16.08 -3.72 10.62
N PHE A 187 16.34 -4.91 10.09
CA PHE A 187 15.77 -5.36 8.82
C PHE A 187 14.23 -5.30 8.84
N LEU A 188 13.60 -5.80 9.90
CA LEU A 188 12.15 -5.73 10.05
C LEU A 188 11.65 -4.29 10.15
N GLY A 189 12.41 -3.39 10.80
CA GLY A 189 12.14 -1.96 10.84
C GLY A 189 12.16 -1.31 9.46
N ILE A 190 13.17 -1.59 8.65
CA ILE A 190 13.27 -1.11 7.27
C ILE A 190 12.12 -1.68 6.44
N SER A 191 11.87 -2.98 6.53
CA SER A 191 10.74 -3.64 5.83
C SER A 191 9.40 -3.00 6.20
N SER A 192 9.18 -2.66 7.48
CA SER A 192 7.94 -2.04 7.95
C SER A 192 7.76 -0.59 7.50
N ALA A 193 8.84 0.16 7.30
CA ALA A 193 8.79 1.52 6.79
C ALA A 193 8.23 1.56 5.36
N TYR A 194 8.60 0.60 4.52
CA TYR A 194 8.02 0.42 3.19
C TYR A 194 6.62 -0.18 3.22
N CYS A 195 6.27 -0.95 4.25
CA CYS A 195 4.92 -1.47 4.44
C CYS A 195 3.90 -0.40 4.83
N ARG A 196 4.33 0.71 5.46
CA ARG A 196 3.47 1.88 5.72
C ARG A 196 2.99 2.56 4.44
N THR A 197 3.68 2.39 3.33
CA THR A 197 3.32 2.91 2.02
C THR A 197 2.41 1.98 1.20
N GLY A 198 1.86 0.94 1.79
CA GLY A 198 0.90 0.05 1.14
C GLY A 198 1.51 -1.11 0.35
N THR A 199 2.80 -1.38 0.52
CA THR A 199 3.49 -2.49 -0.14
C THR A 199 3.63 -3.69 0.80
N ILE A 200 2.53 -4.20 1.32
CA ILE A 200 2.41 -5.62 1.67
C ILE A 200 1.58 -6.23 0.55
N ALA A 201 2.24 -6.63 -0.51
CA ALA A 201 1.67 -7.53 -1.48
C ALA A 201 1.77 -8.92 -0.90
#